data_506021e10e703a316fd61af538aafdce
#
_entry.id   506021e10e703a316fd61af538aafdce
#
_cell.length_a   1.000
_cell.length_b   1.000
_cell.length_c   1.000
_cell.angle_alpha   90.00
_cell.angle_beta   90.00
_cell.angle_gamma   90.00
#
_symmetry.space_group_name_H-M   'P 1'
#
loop_
_entity.id
_entity.type
_entity.pdbx_description
1 polymer ?
#
loop_
_entity_poly.entity_id
_entity_poly.type
_entity_poly.pdbx_seq_one_letter_code
_entity_poly.pdbx_strand_id
1 'polypeptide(L)'
;GEFVMKKLITFDLDDTLAVTKSPVSDRMAALLGRLLEKYDVCVITGGDFKQIQKQVTSRLDVSPELLGKFHAMPTCGTRYYRFDPHADEWQLQYAEDLTDEQKAQIVSVLESTAREMGIWCEHPAGEIIEDRQSQITISALGQQATPEEKYAWAEKYKDVRPVYRDKVAAQLPGLEVRIGGTTSTDITRPGIDKAYGMKKLLEANGLEKSEVLFFGDKIEEGG
;
A
#
# COMPACT_ATOMS: atom_id res chain seq x y z
N GLY A 1 -8.68 12.34 -31.56
CA GLY A 1 -9.01 11.06 -31.00
C GLY A 1 -10.39 11.03 -30.39
N GLU A 2 -10.95 9.87 -30.27
CA GLU A 2 -12.25 9.72 -29.63
C GLU A 2 -12.15 10.06 -28.14
N PHE A 3 -13.15 10.79 -27.65
CA PHE A 3 -13.27 11.07 -26.23
C PHE A 3 -13.74 9.82 -25.49
N VAL A 4 -12.99 9.37 -24.50
CA VAL A 4 -13.38 8.24 -23.67
C VAL A 4 -13.74 8.75 -22.28
N MET A 5 -14.97 8.46 -21.85
CA MET A 5 -15.42 8.85 -20.52
C MET A 5 -14.69 8.04 -19.45
N LYS A 6 -14.26 8.73 -18.40
CA LYS A 6 -13.66 8.07 -17.25
C LYS A 6 -14.74 7.43 -16.39
N LYS A 7 -14.46 6.24 -15.89
CA LYS A 7 -15.37 5.47 -15.03
C LYS A 7 -14.78 5.21 -13.66
N LEU A 8 -13.45 5.19 -13.57
CA LEU A 8 -12.72 4.92 -12.33
C LEU A 8 -11.63 5.95 -12.14
N ILE A 9 -11.49 6.43 -10.91
CA ILE A 9 -10.39 7.31 -10.52
C ILE A 9 -9.58 6.60 -9.44
N THR A 10 -8.29 6.43 -9.66
CA THR A 10 -7.38 5.77 -8.73
C THR A 10 -6.44 6.78 -8.10
N PHE A 11 -6.28 6.68 -6.77
CA PHE A 11 -5.39 7.54 -5.99
C PHE A 11 -4.37 6.71 -5.24
N ASP A 12 -3.11 7.20 -5.21
CA ASP A 12 -2.18 6.84 -4.16
C ASP A 12 -2.65 7.53 -2.88
N LEU A 13 -2.58 6.84 -1.75
CA LEU A 13 -3.05 7.42 -0.49
C LEU A 13 -2.05 8.43 0.08
N ASP A 14 -0.84 7.97 0.40
CA ASP A 14 0.14 8.82 1.07
C ASP A 14 0.69 9.90 0.13
N ASP A 15 0.74 11.14 0.64
CA ASP A 15 1.24 12.33 -0.07
C ASP A 15 0.44 12.70 -1.34
N THR A 16 -0.72 12.07 -1.54
CA THR A 16 -1.68 12.43 -2.60
C THR A 16 -3.02 12.80 -1.98
N LEU A 17 -3.66 11.87 -1.26
CA LEU A 17 -4.93 12.13 -0.59
C LEU A 17 -4.75 12.66 0.82
N ALA A 18 -3.67 12.26 1.51
CA ALA A 18 -3.40 12.62 2.88
C ALA A 18 -1.90 12.67 3.14
N VAL A 19 -1.51 13.39 4.19
CA VAL A 19 -0.15 13.32 4.73
C VAL A 19 0.07 11.89 5.24
N THR A 20 1.29 11.39 5.12
CA THR A 20 1.66 10.01 5.50
C THR A 20 1.06 9.62 6.86
N LYS A 21 0.30 8.52 6.87
CA LYS A 21 -0.39 7.95 8.02
C LYS A 21 -1.42 8.85 8.68
N SER A 22 -1.77 9.98 8.05
CA SER A 22 -2.80 10.88 8.56
C SER A 22 -4.15 10.59 7.91
N PRO A 23 -5.27 10.81 8.61
CA PRO A 23 -6.59 10.74 7.99
C PRO A 23 -6.73 11.82 6.91
N VAL A 24 -7.55 11.55 5.90
CA VAL A 24 -7.92 12.57 4.93
C VAL A 24 -8.66 13.71 5.64
N SER A 25 -8.48 14.93 5.14
CA SER A 25 -9.18 16.09 5.68
C SER A 25 -10.69 15.99 5.41
N ASP A 26 -11.48 16.76 6.15
CA ASP A 26 -12.93 16.82 5.92
C ASP A 26 -13.25 17.27 4.50
N ARG A 27 -12.47 18.21 3.96
CA ARG A 27 -12.61 18.69 2.59
C ARG A 27 -12.32 17.57 1.58
N MET A 28 -11.26 16.80 1.80
CA MET A 28 -10.92 15.69 0.93
C MET A 28 -11.97 14.57 1.02
N ALA A 29 -12.45 14.27 2.22
CA ALA A 29 -13.50 13.27 2.41
C ALA A 29 -14.78 13.67 1.67
N ALA A 30 -15.16 14.95 1.73
CA ALA A 30 -16.31 15.46 1.00
C ALA A 30 -16.12 15.38 -0.52
N LEU A 31 -14.91 15.66 -0.99
CA LEU A 31 -14.59 15.54 -2.42
C LEU A 31 -14.71 14.09 -2.89
N LEU A 32 -14.15 13.14 -2.12
CA LEU A 32 -14.25 11.71 -2.45
C LEU A 32 -15.71 11.26 -2.49
N GLY A 33 -16.54 11.73 -1.55
CA GLY A 33 -17.97 11.44 -1.56
C GLY A 33 -18.65 11.93 -2.82
N ARG A 34 -18.33 13.13 -3.29
CA ARG A 34 -18.87 13.67 -4.54
C ARG A 34 -18.38 12.90 -5.77
N LEU A 35 -17.11 12.47 -5.75
CA LEU A 35 -16.57 11.65 -6.84
C LEU A 35 -17.30 10.32 -6.95
N LEU A 36 -17.63 9.70 -5.81
CA LEU A 36 -18.36 8.42 -5.80
C LEU A 36 -19.76 8.52 -6.39
N GLU A 37 -20.34 9.70 -6.47
CA GLU A 37 -21.63 9.90 -7.13
C GLU A 37 -21.53 9.69 -8.65
N LYS A 38 -20.35 9.91 -9.24
CA LYS A 38 -20.14 9.84 -10.68
C LYS A 38 -19.19 8.76 -11.13
N TYR A 39 -18.25 8.36 -10.28
CA TYR A 39 -17.17 7.46 -10.64
C TYR A 39 -16.99 6.39 -9.57
N ASP A 40 -16.40 5.28 -9.96
CA ASP A 40 -15.78 4.39 -8.99
C ASP A 40 -14.48 5.06 -8.53
N VAL A 41 -14.11 4.85 -7.28
CA VAL A 41 -12.86 5.39 -6.70
C VAL A 41 -12.05 4.22 -6.15
N CYS A 42 -10.77 4.18 -6.51
CA CYS A 42 -9.82 3.21 -5.98
C CYS A 42 -8.73 3.94 -5.20
N VAL A 43 -8.39 3.40 -4.04
CA VAL A 43 -7.25 3.87 -3.27
C VAL A 43 -6.26 2.72 -3.14
N ILE A 44 -5.01 2.98 -3.54
CA ILE A 44 -3.91 2.03 -3.44
C ILE A 44 -2.84 2.59 -2.51
N THR A 45 -2.27 1.73 -1.67
CA THR A 45 -1.26 2.13 -0.68
C THR A 45 -0.36 0.96 -0.33
N GLY A 46 0.83 1.26 0.19
CA GLY A 46 1.72 0.25 0.78
C GLY A 46 1.28 -0.19 2.18
N GLY A 47 0.38 0.53 2.83
CA GLY A 47 -0.18 0.17 4.12
C GLY A 47 -1.21 -0.96 4.03
N ASP A 48 -1.66 -1.46 5.17
CA ASP A 48 -2.66 -2.52 5.21
C ASP A 48 -4.10 -1.98 5.04
N PHE A 49 -5.06 -2.89 5.01
CA PHE A 49 -6.47 -2.52 4.85
C PHE A 49 -6.99 -1.68 6.02
N LYS A 50 -6.57 -1.98 7.25
CA LYS A 50 -6.95 -1.20 8.43
C LYS A 50 -6.52 0.25 8.29
N GLN A 51 -5.39 0.48 7.65
CA GLN A 51 -4.88 1.82 7.39
C GLN A 51 -5.79 2.57 6.41
N ILE A 52 -6.24 1.91 5.34
CA ILE A 52 -7.19 2.51 4.40
C ILE A 52 -8.50 2.85 5.12
N GLN A 53 -8.99 1.95 5.98
CA GLN A 53 -10.21 2.20 6.76
C GLN A 53 -10.04 3.40 7.68
N LYS A 54 -8.94 3.45 8.42
CA LYS A 54 -8.67 4.52 9.37
C LYS A 54 -8.48 5.87 8.69
N GLN A 55 -7.74 5.90 7.59
CA GLN A 55 -7.39 7.15 6.92
C GLN A 55 -8.45 7.65 5.95
N VAL A 56 -9.22 6.77 5.34
CA VAL A 56 -10.13 7.15 4.26
C VAL A 56 -11.57 6.74 4.53
N THR A 57 -11.88 5.44 4.53
CA THR A 57 -13.27 4.99 4.48
C THR A 57 -14.07 5.33 5.73
N SER A 58 -13.44 5.33 6.91
CA SER A 58 -14.11 5.75 8.15
C SER A 58 -14.46 7.23 8.17
N ARG A 59 -13.85 8.00 7.27
CA ARG A 59 -14.06 9.46 7.17
C ARG A 59 -15.11 9.82 6.13
N LEU A 60 -15.57 8.85 5.33
CA LEU A 60 -16.56 9.10 4.29
C LEU A 60 -17.97 9.08 4.87
N ASP A 61 -18.72 10.15 4.59
CA ASP A 61 -20.14 10.24 4.93
C ASP A 61 -20.94 9.98 3.65
N VAL A 62 -21.08 8.69 3.32
CA VAL A 62 -21.74 8.26 2.09
C VAL A 62 -22.68 7.10 2.37
N SER A 63 -23.67 6.89 1.49
CA SER A 63 -24.57 5.75 1.60
C SER A 63 -23.82 4.43 1.35
N PRO A 64 -24.35 3.30 1.82
CA PRO A 64 -23.77 2.00 1.51
C PRO A 64 -23.62 1.73 0.03
N GLU A 65 -24.58 2.18 -0.79
CA GLU A 65 -24.55 2.03 -2.26
C GLU A 65 -23.36 2.76 -2.87
N LEU A 66 -23.08 3.98 -2.42
CA LEU A 66 -21.92 4.73 -2.89
C LEU A 66 -20.62 4.09 -2.40
N LEU A 67 -20.59 3.61 -1.16
CA LEU A 67 -19.41 2.92 -0.64
C LEU A 67 -19.11 1.64 -1.43
N GLY A 68 -20.13 1.01 -2.01
CA GLY A 68 -19.97 -0.13 -2.92
C GLY A 68 -19.19 0.17 -4.19
N LYS A 69 -19.01 1.46 -4.51
CA LYS A 69 -18.21 1.91 -5.65
C LYS A 69 -16.76 2.18 -5.28
N PHE A 70 -16.39 2.00 -4.03
CA PHE A 70 -15.04 2.19 -3.53
C PHE A 70 -14.26 0.88 -3.64
N HIS A 71 -13.03 0.97 -4.15
CA HIS A 71 -12.11 -0.15 -4.29
C HIS A 71 -10.89 0.11 -3.42
N ALA A 72 -10.58 -0.82 -2.52
CA ALA A 72 -9.43 -0.68 -1.63
C ALA A 72 -8.34 -1.68 -2.01
N MET A 73 -7.16 -1.16 -2.31
CA MET A 73 -5.97 -1.96 -2.66
C MET A 73 -4.82 -1.70 -1.69
N PRO A 74 -4.83 -2.37 -0.54
CA PRO A 74 -3.72 -2.27 0.40
C PRO A 74 -2.52 -3.10 -0.05
N THR A 75 -1.41 -2.95 0.69
CA THR A 75 -0.19 -3.75 0.52
C THR A 75 0.29 -3.79 -0.93
N CYS A 76 0.37 -2.60 -1.53
CA CYS A 76 0.83 -2.39 -2.91
C CYS A 76 -0.01 -3.12 -3.96
N GLY A 77 -1.29 -3.36 -3.68
CA GLY A 77 -2.18 -4.05 -4.60
C GLY A 77 -2.14 -5.57 -4.49
N THR A 78 -1.46 -6.12 -3.48
CA THR A 78 -1.41 -7.57 -3.25
C THR A 78 -2.70 -8.13 -2.69
N ARG A 79 -3.55 -7.26 -2.17
CA ARG A 79 -4.90 -7.58 -1.71
C ARG A 79 -5.87 -6.55 -2.28
N TYR A 80 -7.13 -6.97 -2.47
CA TYR A 80 -8.16 -6.12 -3.04
C TYR A 80 -9.48 -6.36 -2.32
N TYR A 81 -10.10 -5.28 -1.85
CA TYR A 81 -11.36 -5.32 -1.11
C TYR A 81 -12.42 -4.45 -1.77
N ARG A 82 -13.66 -4.90 -1.70
CA ARG A 82 -14.84 -4.10 -2.07
C ARG A 82 -15.87 -4.17 -0.95
N PHE A 83 -16.66 -3.10 -0.82
CA PHE A 83 -17.77 -3.09 0.13
C PHE A 83 -19.03 -3.65 -0.53
N ASP A 84 -19.69 -4.60 0.16
CA ASP A 84 -20.97 -5.16 -0.28
C ASP A 84 -22.08 -4.41 0.45
N PRO A 85 -22.86 -3.56 -0.23
CA PRO A 85 -23.92 -2.78 0.41
C PRO A 85 -25.08 -3.64 0.92
N HIS A 86 -25.29 -4.83 0.35
CA HIS A 86 -26.34 -5.74 0.79
C HIS A 86 -25.97 -6.45 2.11
N ALA A 87 -24.73 -6.88 2.21
CA ALA A 87 -24.22 -7.53 3.41
C ALA A 87 -23.72 -6.54 4.46
N ASP A 88 -23.55 -5.27 4.08
CA ASP A 88 -23.01 -4.20 4.93
C ASP A 88 -21.64 -4.58 5.48
N GLU A 89 -20.78 -5.15 4.63
CA GLU A 89 -19.43 -5.57 5.02
C GLU A 89 -18.44 -5.48 3.87
N TRP A 90 -17.16 -5.33 4.22
CA TRP A 90 -16.07 -5.41 3.27
C TRP A 90 -15.77 -6.85 2.91
N GLN A 91 -15.55 -7.11 1.63
CA GLN A 91 -15.27 -8.44 1.11
C GLN A 91 -13.93 -8.46 0.39
N LEU A 92 -13.11 -9.45 0.71
CA LEU A 92 -11.85 -9.70 0.05
C LEU A 92 -12.12 -10.28 -1.34
N GLN A 93 -11.60 -9.63 -2.38
CA GLN A 93 -11.77 -10.07 -3.76
C GLN A 93 -10.64 -11.01 -4.19
N TYR A 94 -9.40 -10.68 -3.84
CA TYR A 94 -8.24 -11.56 -4.00
C TYR A 94 -7.17 -11.21 -2.96
N ALA A 95 -6.29 -12.19 -2.73
CA ALA A 95 -5.11 -12.00 -1.88
C ALA A 95 -3.97 -12.85 -2.43
N GLU A 96 -2.81 -12.21 -2.61
CA GLU A 96 -1.57 -12.87 -3.01
C GLU A 96 -0.72 -13.09 -1.75
N ASP A 97 -1.25 -13.89 -0.82
CA ASP A 97 -0.65 -14.07 0.50
C ASP A 97 0.63 -14.91 0.44
N LEU A 98 1.56 -14.56 1.33
CA LEU A 98 2.77 -15.34 1.57
C LEU A 98 2.42 -16.59 2.37
N THR A 99 3.16 -17.69 2.14
CA THR A 99 3.02 -18.89 2.97
C THR A 99 3.66 -18.67 4.33
N ASP A 100 3.29 -19.47 5.33
CA ASP A 100 3.89 -19.39 6.66
C ASP A 100 5.39 -19.65 6.62
N GLU A 101 5.84 -20.57 5.76
CA GLU A 101 7.26 -20.86 5.56
C GLU A 101 8.00 -19.65 4.98
N GLN A 102 7.41 -18.99 3.97
CA GLN A 102 7.97 -17.77 3.41
C GLN A 102 8.06 -16.66 4.45
N LYS A 103 7.01 -16.48 5.25
CA LYS A 103 6.99 -15.46 6.31
C LYS A 103 8.11 -15.69 7.33
N ALA A 104 8.29 -16.93 7.79
CA ALA A 104 9.34 -17.26 8.75
C ALA A 104 10.74 -16.97 8.19
N GLN A 105 10.97 -17.36 6.94
CA GLN A 105 12.25 -17.09 6.26
C GLN A 105 12.50 -15.60 6.11
N ILE A 106 11.50 -14.85 5.69
CA ILE A 106 11.61 -13.40 5.51
C ILE A 106 11.97 -12.71 6.83
N VAL A 107 11.24 -13.02 7.90
CA VAL A 107 11.49 -12.41 9.21
C VAL A 107 12.93 -12.68 9.68
N SER A 108 13.37 -13.93 9.55
CA SER A 108 14.74 -14.32 9.92
C SER A 108 15.80 -13.55 9.13
N VAL A 109 15.63 -13.44 7.81
CA VAL A 109 16.58 -12.73 6.94
C VAL A 109 16.60 -11.24 7.24
N LEU A 110 15.44 -10.63 7.43
CA LEU A 110 15.34 -9.19 7.72
C LEU A 110 16.09 -8.83 9.00
N GLU A 111 15.88 -9.58 10.08
CA GLU A 111 16.53 -9.30 11.36
C GLU A 111 18.02 -9.61 11.31
N SER A 112 18.41 -10.78 10.83
CA SER A 112 19.82 -11.18 10.80
C SER A 112 20.67 -10.25 9.94
N THR A 113 20.14 -9.81 8.80
CA THR A 113 20.84 -8.88 7.91
C THR A 113 20.97 -7.50 8.54
N ALA A 114 19.91 -7.00 9.19
CA ALA A 114 19.97 -5.72 9.89
C ALA A 114 20.97 -5.75 11.04
N ARG A 115 21.03 -6.84 11.80
CA ARG A 115 22.01 -7.00 12.88
C ARG A 115 23.43 -7.08 12.35
N GLU A 116 23.65 -7.84 11.28
CA GLU A 116 24.96 -7.94 10.63
C GLU A 116 25.46 -6.57 10.17
N MET A 117 24.57 -5.75 9.62
CA MET A 117 24.92 -4.42 9.13
C MET A 117 24.95 -3.35 10.23
N GLY A 118 24.62 -3.70 11.47
CA GLY A 118 24.61 -2.75 12.58
C GLY A 118 23.49 -1.73 12.53
N ILE A 119 22.39 -2.02 11.85
CA ILE A 119 21.26 -1.09 11.71
C ILE A 119 20.00 -1.59 12.41
N TRP A 120 20.07 -2.68 13.16
CA TRP A 120 18.94 -3.14 13.96
C TRP A 120 18.70 -2.18 15.11
N CYS A 121 17.46 -1.73 15.28
CA CYS A 121 17.07 -0.80 16.33
C CYS A 121 16.81 -1.54 17.64
N GLU A 122 17.60 -1.25 18.67
CA GLU A 122 17.48 -1.90 19.99
C GLU A 122 16.31 -1.33 20.82
N HIS A 123 15.89 -0.09 20.55
CA HIS A 123 14.82 0.57 21.29
C HIS A 123 13.77 1.14 20.31
N PRO A 124 13.02 0.24 19.63
CA PRO A 124 12.08 0.71 18.60
C PRO A 124 10.84 1.36 19.19
N ALA A 125 10.26 2.23 18.42
CA ALA A 125 8.93 2.79 18.68
C ALA A 125 7.88 1.91 18.00
N GLY A 126 7.40 0.89 18.70
CA GLY A 126 6.48 -0.10 18.16
C GLY A 126 7.19 -1.25 17.44
N GLU A 127 6.42 -2.10 16.80
CA GLU A 127 6.96 -3.26 16.09
C GLU A 127 7.84 -2.86 14.91
N ILE A 128 8.97 -3.52 14.77
CA ILE A 128 9.89 -3.32 13.65
C ILE A 128 9.42 -4.09 12.42
N ILE A 129 9.06 -5.37 12.58
CA ILE A 129 8.62 -6.23 11.49
C ILE A 129 7.13 -6.49 11.63
N GLU A 130 6.39 -6.24 10.56
CA GLU A 130 4.94 -6.35 10.53
C GLU A 130 4.51 -7.35 9.46
N ASP A 131 3.69 -8.32 9.84
CA ASP A 131 3.06 -9.30 8.94
C ASP A 131 1.74 -8.73 8.45
N ARG A 132 1.66 -8.42 7.16
CA ARG A 132 0.46 -7.93 6.50
C ARG A 132 -0.15 -8.99 5.57
N GLN A 133 0.12 -10.26 5.83
CA GLN A 133 -0.33 -11.44 5.09
C GLN A 133 0.29 -11.58 3.70
N SER A 134 0.06 -10.66 2.81
CA SER A 134 0.62 -10.66 1.45
C SER A 134 1.90 -9.83 1.34
N GLN A 135 2.31 -9.21 2.45
CA GLN A 135 3.51 -8.38 2.52
C GLN A 135 4.08 -8.45 3.92
N ILE A 136 5.40 -8.59 4.03
CA ILE A 136 6.12 -8.39 5.28
C ILE A 136 6.85 -7.05 5.15
N THR A 137 6.70 -6.18 6.14
CA THR A 137 7.32 -4.86 6.14
C THR A 137 8.22 -4.72 7.35
N ILE A 138 9.48 -4.31 7.12
CA ILE A 138 10.36 -3.88 8.20
C ILE A 138 10.41 -2.36 8.20
N SER A 139 10.17 -1.76 9.37
CA SER A 139 10.31 -0.33 9.60
C SER A 139 11.48 -0.14 10.56
N ALA A 140 12.56 0.48 10.08
CA ALA A 140 13.85 0.48 10.77
C ALA A 140 13.79 0.97 12.22
N LEU A 141 12.91 1.92 12.54
CA LEU A 141 12.76 2.49 13.88
C LEU A 141 11.49 2.03 14.60
N GLY A 142 10.74 1.12 14.00
CA GLY A 142 9.43 0.70 14.48
C GLY A 142 8.30 1.50 13.83
N GLN A 143 7.11 0.93 13.85
CA GLN A 143 5.94 1.48 13.15
C GLN A 143 5.47 2.82 13.71
N GLN A 144 5.80 3.14 14.97
CA GLN A 144 5.31 4.31 15.67
C GLN A 144 6.34 5.43 15.82
N ALA A 145 7.47 5.36 15.13
CA ALA A 145 8.46 6.43 15.13
C ALA A 145 7.85 7.71 14.52
N THR A 146 8.29 8.86 15.01
CA THR A 146 7.80 10.14 14.51
C THR A 146 8.30 10.41 13.09
N PRO A 147 7.58 11.25 12.31
CA PRO A 147 8.08 11.64 10.98
C PRO A 147 9.48 12.26 11.03
N GLU A 148 9.77 13.07 12.04
CA GLU A 148 11.11 13.68 12.21
C GLU A 148 12.19 12.63 12.40
N GLU A 149 11.95 11.65 13.28
CA GLU A 149 12.89 10.54 13.51
C GLU A 149 13.11 9.74 12.21
N LYS A 150 12.05 9.49 11.47
CA LYS A 150 12.11 8.74 10.21
C LYS A 150 12.92 9.48 9.15
N TYR A 151 12.69 10.79 8.99
CA TYR A 151 13.45 11.59 8.03
C TYR A 151 14.93 11.66 8.40
N ALA A 152 15.25 11.81 9.70
CA ALA A 152 16.62 11.82 10.17
C ALA A 152 17.32 10.49 9.89
N TRP A 153 16.64 9.37 10.14
CA TRP A 153 17.15 8.05 9.84
C TRP A 153 17.39 7.87 8.33
N ALA A 154 16.42 8.27 7.52
CA ALA A 154 16.49 8.15 6.06
C ALA A 154 17.69 8.92 5.50
N GLU A 155 17.96 10.12 6.01
CA GLU A 155 19.11 10.92 5.59
C GLU A 155 20.42 10.28 6.03
N LYS A 156 20.48 9.82 7.29
CA LYS A 156 21.68 9.18 7.83
C LYS A 156 22.07 7.90 7.08
N TYR A 157 21.07 7.10 6.70
CA TYR A 157 21.28 5.77 6.12
C TYR A 157 20.92 5.69 4.62
N LYS A 158 20.85 6.82 3.94
CA LYS A 158 20.46 6.85 2.52
C LYS A 158 21.31 5.96 1.63
N ASP A 159 22.61 5.80 1.95
CA ASP A 159 23.52 4.97 1.16
C ASP A 159 23.51 3.51 1.63
N VAL A 160 23.02 3.26 2.83
CA VAL A 160 22.94 1.92 3.44
C VAL A 160 21.67 1.19 3.00
N ARG A 161 20.58 1.91 2.83
CA ARG A 161 19.28 1.31 2.49
C ARG A 161 19.32 0.44 1.23
N PRO A 162 19.90 0.91 0.11
CA PRO A 162 19.99 0.06 -1.08
C PRO A 162 20.85 -1.18 -0.85
N VAL A 163 21.91 -1.07 -0.06
CA VAL A 163 22.80 -2.21 0.27
C VAL A 163 22.02 -3.23 1.10
N TYR A 164 21.28 -2.77 2.12
CA TYR A 164 20.43 -3.64 2.92
C TYR A 164 19.40 -4.36 2.06
N ARG A 165 18.72 -3.62 1.21
CA ARG A 165 17.73 -4.19 0.27
C ARG A 165 18.37 -5.29 -0.58
N ASP A 166 19.54 -5.04 -1.16
CA ASP A 166 20.20 -5.99 -2.04
C ASP A 166 20.67 -7.25 -1.30
N LYS A 167 21.19 -7.09 -0.08
CA LYS A 167 21.59 -8.23 0.75
C LYS A 167 20.39 -9.10 1.15
N VAL A 168 19.28 -8.47 1.49
CA VAL A 168 18.04 -9.19 1.80
C VAL A 168 17.53 -9.92 0.54
N ALA A 169 17.47 -9.25 -0.58
CA ALA A 169 16.99 -9.83 -1.84
C ALA A 169 17.84 -11.04 -2.26
N ALA A 170 19.15 -10.99 -2.09
CA ALA A 170 20.04 -12.10 -2.43
C ALA A 170 19.75 -13.37 -1.61
N GLN A 171 19.19 -13.23 -0.42
CA GLN A 171 18.85 -14.35 0.46
C GLN A 171 17.41 -14.84 0.28
N LEU A 172 16.60 -14.12 -0.47
CA LEU A 172 15.19 -14.42 -0.69
C LEU A 172 14.90 -14.55 -2.19
N PRO A 173 15.54 -15.51 -2.88
CA PRO A 173 15.28 -15.70 -4.31
C PRO A 173 13.82 -16.08 -4.54
N GLY A 174 13.21 -15.51 -5.56
CA GLY A 174 11.79 -15.74 -5.86
C GLY A 174 10.83 -14.81 -5.12
N LEU A 175 11.35 -13.88 -4.33
CA LEU A 175 10.53 -12.84 -3.69
C LEU A 175 11.00 -11.45 -4.14
N GLU A 176 10.13 -10.48 -4.09
CA GLU A 176 10.49 -9.10 -4.38
C GLU A 176 10.73 -8.32 -3.09
N VAL A 177 11.80 -7.53 -3.11
CA VAL A 177 12.21 -6.67 -2.00
C VAL A 177 12.24 -5.24 -2.51
N ARG A 178 11.42 -4.38 -1.92
CA ARG A 178 11.29 -2.97 -2.35
C ARG A 178 11.55 -2.04 -1.18
N ILE A 179 12.28 -0.96 -1.45
CA ILE A 179 12.38 0.16 -0.51
C ILE A 179 11.07 0.92 -0.56
N GLY A 180 10.46 1.13 0.60
CA GLY A 180 9.22 1.90 0.74
C GLY A 180 9.38 3.03 1.75
N GLY A 181 8.69 4.14 1.53
CA GLY A 181 8.69 5.27 2.46
C GLY A 181 10.08 5.73 2.88
N THR A 182 10.19 6.23 4.11
CA THR A 182 11.46 6.75 4.65
C THR A 182 12.29 5.69 5.37
N THR A 183 11.64 4.70 6.00
CA THR A 183 12.33 3.71 6.82
C THR A 183 11.95 2.27 6.49
N SER A 184 11.06 2.06 5.53
CA SER A 184 10.48 0.74 5.29
C SER A 184 11.14 0.00 4.16
N THR A 185 11.16 -1.32 4.29
CA THR A 185 11.48 -2.26 3.21
C THR A 185 10.37 -3.30 3.20
N ASP A 186 9.80 -3.54 2.01
CA ASP A 186 8.62 -4.39 1.83
C ASP A 186 8.98 -5.62 1.02
N ILE A 187 8.52 -6.78 1.46
CA ILE A 187 8.73 -8.06 0.79
C ILE A 187 7.38 -8.64 0.38
N THR A 188 7.25 -8.99 -0.90
CA THR A 188 6.04 -9.58 -1.48
C THR A 188 6.40 -10.73 -2.41
N ARG A 189 5.39 -11.47 -2.87
CA ARG A 189 5.57 -12.40 -3.98
C ARG A 189 5.99 -11.63 -5.24
N PRO A 190 6.69 -12.27 -6.18
CA PRO A 190 7.23 -11.57 -7.36
C PRO A 190 6.10 -11.12 -8.29
N GLY A 191 6.33 -10.01 -8.98
CA GLY A 191 5.39 -9.48 -9.96
C GLY A 191 4.15 -8.81 -9.38
N ILE A 192 4.07 -8.68 -8.05
CA ILE A 192 2.94 -8.07 -7.36
C ILE A 192 3.30 -6.63 -6.99
N ASP A 193 2.87 -5.70 -7.80
CA ASP A 193 3.10 -4.27 -7.62
C ASP A 193 1.82 -3.49 -7.94
N LYS A 194 1.90 -2.17 -7.95
CA LYS A 194 0.75 -1.31 -8.27
C LYS A 194 0.23 -1.55 -9.67
N ALA A 195 1.12 -1.79 -10.63
CA ALA A 195 0.71 -2.09 -12.01
C ALA A 195 -0.07 -3.40 -12.08
N TYR A 196 0.38 -4.42 -11.36
CA TYR A 196 -0.34 -5.69 -11.23
C TYR A 196 -1.73 -5.46 -10.62
N GLY A 197 -1.81 -4.71 -9.53
CA GLY A 197 -3.08 -4.39 -8.89
C GLY A 197 -4.04 -3.69 -9.83
N MET A 198 -3.56 -2.71 -10.59
CA MET A 198 -4.39 -1.99 -11.54
C MET A 198 -4.87 -2.90 -12.68
N LYS A 199 -4.02 -3.78 -13.17
CA LYS A 199 -4.42 -4.76 -14.20
C LYS A 199 -5.54 -5.66 -13.69
N LYS A 200 -5.41 -6.17 -12.46
CA LYS A 200 -6.44 -6.99 -11.81
C LYS A 200 -7.75 -6.23 -11.62
N LEU A 201 -7.65 -4.97 -11.19
CA LEU A 201 -8.82 -4.11 -11.02
C LEU A 201 -9.57 -3.92 -12.34
N LEU A 202 -8.86 -3.63 -13.40
CA LEU A 202 -9.45 -3.44 -14.73
C LEU A 202 -10.12 -4.73 -15.21
N GLU A 203 -9.46 -5.86 -15.10
CA GLU A 203 -10.02 -7.16 -15.49
C GLU A 203 -11.28 -7.51 -14.69
N ALA A 204 -11.24 -7.31 -13.37
CA ALA A 204 -12.36 -7.63 -12.48
C ALA A 204 -13.60 -6.77 -12.76
N ASN A 205 -13.42 -5.56 -13.29
CA ASN A 205 -14.49 -4.60 -13.51
C ASN A 205 -14.81 -4.36 -14.99
N GLY A 206 -14.19 -5.12 -15.88
CA GLY A 206 -14.44 -4.98 -17.31
C GLY A 206 -14.07 -3.61 -17.87
N LEU A 207 -13.02 -3.00 -17.35
CA LEU A 207 -12.59 -1.66 -17.74
C LEU A 207 -11.36 -1.68 -18.63
N GLU A 208 -11.29 -0.70 -19.54
CA GLU A 208 -10.10 -0.42 -20.32
C GLU A 208 -9.25 0.62 -19.59
N LYS A 209 -7.95 0.60 -19.83
CA LYS A 209 -7.02 1.56 -19.22
C LYS A 209 -7.42 3.01 -19.53
N SER A 210 -7.96 3.28 -20.71
CA SER A 210 -8.42 4.61 -21.12
C SER A 210 -9.61 5.13 -20.29
N GLU A 211 -10.32 4.25 -19.59
CA GLU A 211 -11.46 4.61 -18.76
C GLU A 211 -11.06 4.95 -17.31
N VAL A 212 -9.78 4.93 -17.01
CA VAL A 212 -9.25 5.15 -15.66
C VAL A 212 -8.36 6.39 -15.64
N LEU A 213 -8.57 7.22 -14.64
CA LEU A 213 -7.73 8.37 -14.34
C LEU A 213 -6.90 8.06 -13.09
N PHE A 214 -5.60 8.35 -13.16
CA PHE A 214 -4.66 8.07 -12.07
C PHE A 214 -4.16 9.37 -11.44
N PHE A 215 -4.15 9.41 -10.11
CA PHE A 215 -3.54 10.49 -9.33
C PHE A 215 -2.52 9.89 -8.36
N GLY A 216 -1.25 10.20 -8.53
CA GLY A 216 -0.18 9.74 -7.68
C GLY A 216 1.16 9.93 -8.39
N ASP A 217 2.19 10.22 -7.61
CA ASP A 217 3.52 10.50 -8.13
C ASP A 217 4.29 9.23 -8.51
N LYS A 218 3.81 8.06 -8.06
CA LYS A 218 4.51 6.78 -8.26
C LYS A 218 3.82 5.85 -9.24
N ILE A 219 2.72 6.28 -9.85
CA ILE A 219 2.05 5.52 -10.91
C ILE A 219 2.50 6.13 -12.23
N GLU A 220 3.44 5.44 -12.88
CA GLU A 220 4.01 5.91 -14.13
C GLU A 220 3.25 5.40 -15.34
N GLU A 221 3.32 6.14 -16.45
CA GLU A 221 2.75 5.70 -17.72
C GLU A 221 3.42 4.43 -18.19
N GLY A 222 2.59 3.50 -18.66
CA GLY A 222 3.07 2.20 -19.13
C GLY A 222 3.33 1.21 -18.03
N GLY A 223 3.22 1.67 -16.79
CA GLY A 223 3.28 0.78 -15.65
C GLY A 223 2.02 -0.06 -15.54
#